data_a31532013c2d88939a9bd5659225b906
#
_entry.id   a31532013c2d88939a9bd5659225b906
#
_cell.length_a   1.000
_cell.length_b   1.000
_cell.length_c   1.000
_cell.angle_alpha   90.00
_cell.angle_beta   90.00
_cell.angle_gamma   90.00
#
_symmetry.space_group_name_H-M   'P 1'
#
loop_
_entity.id
_entity.type
_entity.pdbx_description
1 polymer ?
#
loop_
_entity_poly.entity_id
_entity_poly.type
_entity_poly.pdbx_seq_one_letter_code
_entity_poly.pdbx_strand_id
1 'polypeptide(L)'
;MKRRYLLIPFLLLSGAVGCPAMEYHVSKTGNDYAPGTSSQPLLTVNAAAQRALPGDTVTVHSGVYREWVDPMYGGNAEDSRILYRAAEGETVELKGSEIVKGWKKSKQLGKDIWTVTLPETFFGTFNPFMEDYTGDWLFPPFTLHLGEVFVNGVSMYEAASIDALREVRKSHRDPEGTMMNWYADVNSGNTTIYAVFNGMDPNEEEVEVTTRPTCFYPSREGINYIT
;
A
#
# COMPACT_ATOMS: atom_id res chain seq x y z
N MET A 1 -62.68 24.60 -44.62
CA MET A 1 -61.55 25.24 -43.90
C MET A 1 -60.63 24.16 -43.39
N LYS A 2 -59.43 23.97 -44.00
CA LYS A 2 -58.41 22.98 -43.53
C LYS A 2 -57.41 23.73 -42.65
N ARG A 3 -57.39 23.38 -41.34
CA ARG A 3 -56.39 23.88 -40.42
C ARG A 3 -55.05 23.14 -40.68
N ARG A 4 -54.03 23.86 -41.06
CA ARG A 4 -52.65 23.38 -41.12
C ARG A 4 -52.03 23.57 -39.74
N TYR A 5 -51.63 22.45 -39.10
CA TYR A 5 -50.82 22.46 -37.91
C TYR A 5 -49.34 22.57 -38.31
N LEU A 6 -48.68 23.65 -37.89
CA LEU A 6 -47.24 23.83 -38.07
C LEU A 6 -46.57 23.10 -36.92
N LEU A 7 -45.92 21.96 -37.20
CA LEU A 7 -45.02 21.25 -36.26
C LEU A 7 -43.69 21.98 -36.22
N ILE A 8 -43.38 22.66 -35.13
CA ILE A 8 -42.06 23.24 -34.84
C ILE A 8 -41.21 22.10 -34.22
N PRO A 9 -40.10 21.67 -34.83
CA PRO A 9 -39.21 20.70 -34.18
C PRO A 9 -38.47 21.41 -33.05
N PHE A 10 -38.73 20.92 -31.83
CA PHE A 10 -37.95 21.33 -30.64
C PHE A 10 -36.61 20.60 -30.67
N LEU A 11 -35.56 21.29 -31.13
CA LEU A 11 -34.20 20.78 -31.12
C LEU A 11 -33.69 20.85 -29.67
N LEU A 12 -33.73 19.70 -28.96
CA LEU A 12 -33.06 19.55 -27.67
C LEU A 12 -31.55 19.55 -27.91
N LEU A 13 -30.91 20.71 -27.73
CA LEU A 13 -29.46 20.82 -27.61
C LEU A 13 -29.10 20.28 -26.24
N SER A 14 -28.79 18.98 -26.14
CA SER A 14 -28.13 18.39 -24.99
C SER A 14 -26.67 18.83 -25.00
N GLY A 15 -26.39 20.01 -24.49
CA GLY A 15 -25.04 20.42 -24.18
C GLY A 15 -24.53 19.49 -23.06
N ALA A 16 -23.55 18.64 -23.35
CA ALA A 16 -22.78 17.99 -22.31
C ALA A 16 -22.05 19.09 -21.51
N VAL A 17 -22.58 19.40 -20.34
CA VAL A 17 -21.87 20.24 -19.37
C VAL A 17 -20.72 19.37 -18.87
N GLY A 18 -19.56 19.44 -19.52
CA GLY A 18 -18.34 18.86 -19.00
C GLY A 18 -18.05 19.47 -17.64
N CYS A 19 -18.00 18.66 -16.59
CA CYS A 19 -17.49 19.13 -15.31
C CYS A 19 -16.03 19.55 -15.53
N PRO A 20 -15.60 20.74 -15.12
CA PRO A 20 -14.20 21.14 -15.25
C PRO A 20 -13.34 20.15 -14.44
N ALA A 21 -12.18 19.77 -15.00
CA ALA A 21 -11.22 18.93 -14.31
C ALA A 21 -10.84 19.55 -12.95
N MET A 22 -10.89 18.73 -11.91
CA MET A 22 -10.56 19.13 -10.55
C MET A 22 -9.11 18.75 -10.24
N GLU A 23 -8.47 19.54 -9.37
CA GLU A 23 -7.21 19.16 -8.74
C GLU A 23 -7.44 18.96 -7.25
N TYR A 24 -7.26 17.71 -6.81
CA TYR A 24 -7.29 17.32 -5.40
C TYR A 24 -5.89 17.37 -4.82
N HIS A 25 -5.75 18.03 -3.67
CA HIS A 25 -4.53 18.07 -2.89
C HIS A 25 -4.64 17.12 -1.70
N VAL A 26 -3.58 16.35 -1.45
CA VAL A 26 -3.46 15.43 -0.31
C VAL A 26 -2.24 15.82 0.51
N SER A 27 -2.39 15.92 1.83
CA SER A 27 -1.30 16.29 2.74
C SER A 27 -1.44 15.57 4.09
N LYS A 28 -0.32 15.26 4.73
CA LYS A 28 -0.30 14.65 6.08
C LYS A 28 -0.94 15.53 7.17
N THR A 29 -1.16 16.81 6.87
CA THR A 29 -1.89 17.76 7.74
C THR A 29 -3.34 17.98 7.29
N GLY A 30 -3.80 17.22 6.29
CA GLY A 30 -5.14 17.33 5.72
C GLY A 30 -6.23 16.67 6.56
N ASN A 31 -7.44 16.66 5.98
CA ASN A 31 -8.63 16.04 6.56
C ASN A 31 -9.49 15.44 5.45
N ASP A 32 -9.84 14.16 5.55
CA ASP A 32 -10.63 13.47 4.51
C ASP A 32 -12.08 13.95 4.39
N TYR A 33 -12.56 14.77 5.31
CA TYR A 33 -13.85 15.47 5.17
C TYR A 33 -13.73 16.82 4.46
N ALA A 34 -12.49 17.29 4.19
CA ALA A 34 -12.23 18.54 3.47
C ALA A 34 -12.58 18.42 1.98
N PRO A 35 -12.71 19.54 1.25
CA PRO A 35 -12.99 19.54 -0.19
C PRO A 35 -11.83 19.05 -1.05
N GLY A 36 -10.59 18.98 -0.53
CA GLY A 36 -9.41 18.57 -1.26
C GLY A 36 -8.73 19.70 -2.05
N THR A 37 -8.98 20.95 -1.71
CA THR A 37 -8.26 22.09 -2.31
C THR A 37 -6.86 22.23 -1.71
N SER A 38 -5.99 23.05 -2.34
CA SER A 38 -4.65 23.32 -1.81
C SER A 38 -4.65 23.95 -0.41
N SER A 39 -5.68 24.73 -0.08
CA SER A 39 -5.85 25.34 1.25
C SER A 39 -6.55 24.43 2.27
N GLN A 40 -7.27 23.41 1.80
CA GLN A 40 -8.01 22.45 2.61
C GLN A 40 -7.81 21.03 2.03
N PRO A 41 -6.59 20.47 2.13
CA PRO A 41 -6.25 19.20 1.50
C PRO A 41 -6.92 18.01 2.21
N LEU A 42 -7.01 16.90 1.51
CA LEU A 42 -7.35 15.60 2.06
C LEU A 42 -6.18 15.04 2.88
N LEU A 43 -6.46 14.13 3.79
CA LEU A 43 -5.45 13.46 4.62
C LEU A 43 -4.83 12.26 3.91
N THR A 44 -5.65 11.49 3.18
CA THR A 44 -5.24 10.23 2.55
C THR A 44 -5.35 10.31 1.03
N VAL A 45 -4.44 9.61 0.35
CA VAL A 45 -4.47 9.47 -1.11
C VAL A 45 -5.72 8.71 -1.53
N ASN A 46 -6.12 7.71 -0.72
CA ASN A 46 -7.33 6.95 -0.98
C ASN A 46 -8.59 7.80 -0.95
N ALA A 47 -8.69 8.78 -0.04
CA ALA A 47 -9.85 9.70 -0.02
C ALA A 47 -9.96 10.53 -1.32
N ALA A 48 -8.83 10.91 -1.93
CA ALA A 48 -8.81 11.53 -3.24
C ALA A 48 -9.19 10.51 -4.34
N ALA A 49 -8.66 9.29 -4.28
CA ALA A 49 -8.92 8.22 -5.24
C ALA A 49 -10.40 7.81 -5.30
N GLN A 50 -11.10 7.92 -4.16
CA GLN A 50 -12.55 7.67 -4.10
C GLN A 50 -13.40 8.79 -4.71
N ARG A 51 -12.82 9.96 -5.02
CA ARG A 51 -13.52 11.15 -5.52
C ARG A 51 -13.13 11.54 -6.94
N ALA A 52 -11.88 11.27 -7.32
CA ALA A 52 -11.34 11.69 -8.60
C ALA A 52 -12.14 11.10 -9.76
N LEU A 53 -12.50 11.96 -10.72
CA LEU A 53 -13.26 11.66 -11.93
C LEU A 53 -12.36 11.76 -13.18
N PRO A 54 -12.80 11.25 -14.33
CA PRO A 54 -12.04 11.36 -15.57
C PRO A 54 -11.54 12.78 -15.86
N GLY A 55 -10.24 12.95 -16.06
CA GLY A 55 -9.57 14.23 -16.30
C GLY A 55 -9.04 14.93 -15.03
N ASP A 56 -9.38 14.45 -13.84
CA ASP A 56 -8.92 15.04 -12.58
C ASP A 56 -7.44 14.73 -12.31
N THR A 57 -6.85 15.58 -11.47
CA THR A 57 -5.49 15.40 -10.95
C THR A 57 -5.52 15.24 -9.43
N VAL A 58 -4.75 14.31 -8.91
CA VAL A 58 -4.48 14.13 -7.47
C VAL A 58 -3.02 14.50 -7.24
N THR A 59 -2.79 15.63 -6.59
CA THR A 59 -1.48 16.14 -6.21
C THR A 59 -1.21 15.84 -4.75
N VAL A 60 -0.22 14.95 -4.51
CA VAL A 60 0.13 14.46 -3.18
C VAL A 60 1.36 15.20 -2.67
N HIS A 61 1.25 15.78 -1.48
CA HIS A 61 2.33 16.48 -0.81
C HIS A 61 3.23 15.53 -0.01
N SER A 62 4.45 15.99 0.29
CA SER A 62 5.49 15.21 0.97
C SER A 62 4.96 14.42 2.17
N GLY A 63 5.38 13.17 2.23
CA GLY A 63 5.10 12.30 3.37
C GLY A 63 5.06 10.82 3.03
N VAL A 64 5.02 10.02 4.08
CA VAL A 64 4.80 8.57 4.00
C VAL A 64 3.32 8.29 4.24
N TYR A 65 2.68 7.69 3.25
CA TYR A 65 1.26 7.32 3.27
C TYR A 65 1.16 5.80 3.38
N ARG A 66 0.73 5.29 4.53
CA ARG A 66 0.58 3.87 4.82
C ARG A 66 -0.87 3.48 4.59
N GLU A 67 -1.17 3.17 3.35
CA GLU A 67 -2.54 2.92 2.92
C GLU A 67 -2.60 2.07 1.65
N TRP A 68 -3.75 1.50 1.37
CA TRP A 68 -4.11 0.98 0.08
C TRP A 68 -4.93 2.03 -0.66
N VAL A 69 -4.40 2.54 -1.74
CA VAL A 69 -5.10 3.44 -2.66
C VAL A 69 -5.90 2.59 -3.63
N ASP A 70 -7.23 2.66 -3.52
CA ASP A 70 -8.21 1.94 -4.33
C ASP A 70 -9.02 2.92 -5.20
N PRO A 71 -8.58 3.27 -6.41
CA PRO A 71 -9.30 4.19 -7.28
C PRO A 71 -10.73 3.73 -7.56
N MET A 72 -11.71 4.60 -7.26
CA MET A 72 -13.13 4.34 -7.53
C MET A 72 -13.43 4.39 -9.02
N TYR A 73 -12.77 5.29 -9.75
CA TYR A 73 -12.96 5.56 -11.17
C TYR A 73 -11.62 5.57 -11.91
N GLY A 74 -11.68 5.31 -13.20
CA GLY A 74 -10.60 5.56 -14.15
C GLY A 74 -10.96 6.71 -15.09
N GLY A 75 -10.03 7.07 -15.97
CA GLY A 75 -10.33 7.95 -17.11
C GLY A 75 -11.20 7.25 -18.15
N ASN A 76 -11.74 8.02 -19.07
CA ASN A 76 -12.59 7.51 -20.18
C ASN A 76 -11.80 7.35 -21.47
N ALA A 77 -10.68 8.08 -21.63
CA ALA A 77 -9.82 8.08 -22.80
C ALA A 77 -8.42 8.61 -22.44
N GLU A 78 -7.49 8.61 -23.40
CA GLU A 78 -6.12 9.11 -23.23
C GLU A 78 -6.05 10.58 -22.79
N ASP A 79 -6.95 11.41 -23.26
CA ASP A 79 -7.03 12.85 -22.97
C ASP A 79 -7.84 13.17 -21.70
N SER A 80 -8.41 12.16 -21.07
CA SER A 80 -9.18 12.28 -19.82
C SER A 80 -8.74 11.27 -18.76
N ARG A 81 -7.42 10.99 -18.69
CA ARG A 81 -6.81 10.18 -17.63
C ARG A 81 -6.99 10.84 -16.27
N ILE A 82 -7.07 10.03 -15.22
CA ILE A 82 -6.89 10.51 -13.86
C ILE A 82 -5.39 10.48 -13.55
N LEU A 83 -4.82 11.62 -13.20
CA LEU A 83 -3.39 11.79 -12.92
C LEU A 83 -3.14 11.81 -11.41
N TYR A 84 -2.31 10.88 -10.93
CA TYR A 84 -1.76 10.89 -9.57
C TYR A 84 -0.28 11.29 -9.65
N ARG A 85 0.10 12.32 -8.91
CA ARG A 85 1.47 12.81 -8.91
C ARG A 85 1.91 13.33 -7.54
N ALA A 86 3.21 13.29 -7.26
CA ALA A 86 3.77 14.10 -6.19
C ALA A 86 3.71 15.58 -6.57
N ALA A 87 3.57 16.46 -5.58
CA ALA A 87 3.76 17.89 -5.79
C ALA A 87 5.20 18.16 -6.26
N GLU A 88 5.39 19.20 -7.06
CA GLU A 88 6.69 19.48 -7.68
C GLU A 88 7.79 19.68 -6.63
N GLY A 89 8.88 18.90 -6.77
CA GLY A 89 10.02 18.93 -5.84
C GLY A 89 9.77 18.24 -4.50
N GLU A 90 8.63 17.56 -4.32
CA GLU A 90 8.28 16.88 -3.08
C GLU A 90 8.46 15.36 -3.19
N THR A 91 8.80 14.71 -2.06
CA THR A 91 8.96 13.27 -1.99
C THR A 91 7.75 12.64 -1.33
N VAL A 92 7.15 11.66 -2.02
CA VAL A 92 5.97 10.92 -1.56
C VAL A 92 6.28 9.43 -1.58
N GLU A 93 5.99 8.75 -0.49
CA GLU A 93 6.08 7.30 -0.38
C GLU A 93 4.72 6.70 -0.06
N LEU A 94 4.28 5.71 -0.85
CA LEU A 94 3.14 4.85 -0.52
C LEU A 94 3.67 3.53 0.03
N LYS A 95 3.26 3.14 1.23
CA LYS A 95 3.72 1.91 1.88
C LYS A 95 2.57 0.97 2.23
N GLY A 96 2.73 -0.30 1.89
CA GLY A 96 1.83 -1.40 2.28
C GLY A 96 2.18 -2.01 3.64
N SER A 97 3.13 -1.41 4.36
CA SER A 97 3.64 -1.85 5.65
C SER A 97 3.24 -0.91 6.78
N GLU A 98 3.28 -1.42 8.02
CA GLU A 98 3.14 -0.63 9.24
C GLU A 98 4.40 -0.72 10.10
N ILE A 99 4.70 0.35 10.85
CA ILE A 99 5.81 0.36 11.81
C ILE A 99 5.44 -0.52 13.00
N VAL A 100 6.37 -1.38 13.38
CA VAL A 100 6.22 -2.28 14.54
C VAL A 100 7.28 -1.98 15.58
N LYS A 101 6.84 -1.72 16.80
CA LYS A 101 7.65 -1.52 17.98
C LYS A 101 7.28 -2.54 19.06
N GLY A 102 8.03 -2.55 20.16
CA GLY A 102 7.78 -3.45 21.27
C GLY A 102 8.40 -4.83 21.08
N TRP A 103 9.43 -4.92 20.25
CA TRP A 103 10.24 -6.12 20.08
C TRP A 103 10.90 -6.52 21.40
N LYS A 104 10.90 -7.81 21.71
CA LYS A 104 11.48 -8.37 22.93
C LYS A 104 12.56 -9.38 22.58
N LYS A 105 13.71 -9.26 23.20
CA LYS A 105 14.79 -10.23 23.06
C LYS A 105 14.36 -11.58 23.62
N SER A 106 14.46 -12.63 22.81
CA SER A 106 14.13 -13.98 23.27
C SER A 106 15.22 -14.51 24.19
N LYS A 107 14.82 -14.91 25.39
CA LYS A 107 15.73 -15.57 26.35
C LYS A 107 15.95 -17.06 26.06
N GLN A 108 15.02 -17.68 25.33
CA GLN A 108 14.98 -19.13 25.12
C GLN A 108 15.59 -19.53 23.77
N LEU A 109 15.42 -18.69 22.74
CA LEU A 109 15.78 -19.01 21.36
C LEU A 109 17.22 -18.62 20.98
N GLY A 110 17.89 -17.77 21.77
CA GLY A 110 19.26 -17.29 21.51
C GLY A 110 19.39 -15.79 21.71
N LYS A 111 20.64 -15.31 21.83
CA LYS A 111 20.89 -13.91 22.21
C LYS A 111 20.41 -12.88 21.18
N ASP A 112 20.35 -13.22 19.92
CA ASP A 112 20.14 -12.28 18.83
C ASP A 112 18.79 -12.42 18.14
N ILE A 113 17.92 -13.30 18.69
CA ILE A 113 16.55 -13.47 18.20
C ILE A 113 15.62 -12.56 19.01
N TRP A 114 14.92 -11.70 18.29
CA TRP A 114 13.87 -10.84 18.80
C TRP A 114 12.51 -11.38 18.40
N THR A 115 11.50 -11.05 19.17
CA THR A 115 10.13 -11.48 18.93
C THR A 115 9.15 -10.34 19.13
N VAL A 116 8.11 -10.31 18.28
CA VAL A 116 6.93 -9.48 18.48
C VAL A 116 5.70 -10.31 18.16
N THR A 117 4.63 -10.14 18.93
CA THR A 117 3.35 -10.80 18.67
C THR A 117 2.33 -9.74 18.33
N LEU A 118 1.74 -9.86 17.13
CA LEU A 118 0.77 -8.96 16.55
C LEU A 118 -0.60 -9.64 16.56
N PRO A 119 -1.66 -8.99 17.07
CA PRO A 119 -3.00 -9.56 17.01
C PRO A 119 -3.51 -9.57 15.56
N GLU A 120 -4.44 -10.46 15.23
CA GLU A 120 -5.05 -10.54 13.89
C GLU A 120 -5.66 -9.21 13.45
N THR A 121 -6.20 -8.43 14.39
CA THR A 121 -6.75 -7.10 14.13
C THR A 121 -5.72 -6.09 13.61
N PHE A 122 -4.41 -6.35 13.79
CA PHE A 122 -3.34 -5.53 13.23
C PHE A 122 -3.31 -5.60 11.70
N PHE A 123 -3.66 -6.76 11.14
CA PHE A 123 -3.67 -7.01 9.70
C PHE A 123 -5.03 -6.70 9.04
N GLY A 124 -6.08 -6.49 9.82
CA GLY A 124 -7.43 -6.27 9.29
C GLY A 124 -8.02 -7.53 8.66
N THR A 125 -8.33 -7.47 7.36
CA THR A 125 -8.92 -8.60 6.61
C THR A 125 -7.91 -9.39 5.79
N PHE A 126 -6.64 -8.98 5.80
CA PHE A 126 -5.57 -9.60 5.01
C PHE A 126 -4.32 -9.74 5.86
N ASN A 127 -4.00 -10.99 6.22
CA ASN A 127 -2.75 -11.31 6.90
C ASN A 127 -1.76 -11.94 5.89
N PRO A 128 -0.77 -11.18 5.41
CA PRO A 128 0.14 -11.67 4.36
C PRO A 128 1.06 -12.79 4.82
N PHE A 129 1.19 -13.02 6.13
CA PHE A 129 1.96 -14.13 6.70
C PHE A 129 1.19 -15.46 6.66
N MET A 130 -0.07 -15.46 6.21
CA MET A 130 -0.88 -16.66 5.95
C MET A 130 -0.98 -17.00 4.46
N GLU A 131 -0.53 -16.11 3.60
CA GLU A 131 -0.68 -16.24 2.15
C GLU A 131 0.63 -16.74 1.54
N ASP A 132 0.57 -17.88 0.86
CA ASP A 132 1.72 -18.47 0.18
C ASP A 132 2.14 -17.63 -1.03
N TYR A 133 3.43 -17.38 -1.16
CA TYR A 133 4.00 -16.80 -2.36
C TYR A 133 4.17 -17.89 -3.43
N THR A 134 3.31 -17.87 -4.43
CA THR A 134 3.22 -18.91 -5.46
C THR A 134 3.49 -18.36 -6.86
N GLY A 135 3.94 -19.23 -7.75
CA GLY A 135 4.15 -18.91 -9.17
C GLY A 135 4.78 -20.09 -9.92
N ASP A 136 4.39 -20.34 -11.15
CA ASP A 136 4.84 -21.47 -11.97
C ASP A 136 6.37 -21.49 -12.19
N TRP A 137 7.01 -20.34 -12.02
CA TRP A 137 8.46 -20.13 -12.19
C TRP A 137 9.23 -20.13 -10.85
N LEU A 138 8.51 -20.20 -9.72
CA LEU A 138 9.10 -20.15 -8.39
C LEU A 138 9.30 -21.55 -7.83
N PHE A 139 10.54 -21.91 -7.52
CA PHE A 139 10.90 -23.17 -6.92
C PHE A 139 11.67 -22.93 -5.61
N PRO A 140 11.04 -22.37 -4.58
CA PRO A 140 11.70 -22.13 -3.31
C PRO A 140 12.00 -23.44 -2.58
N PRO A 141 13.04 -23.50 -1.75
CA PRO A 141 13.38 -24.67 -0.97
C PRO A 141 12.37 -24.95 0.16
N PHE A 142 11.49 -24.01 0.45
CA PHE A 142 10.40 -24.09 1.43
C PHE A 142 9.28 -23.12 1.02
N THR A 143 8.13 -23.20 1.65
CA THR A 143 7.02 -22.26 1.40
C THR A 143 7.42 -20.86 1.85
N LEU A 144 7.37 -19.91 0.92
CA LEU A 144 7.50 -18.47 1.18
C LEU A 144 6.12 -17.85 1.32
N HIS A 145 6.03 -16.78 2.08
CA HIS A 145 4.78 -16.05 2.30
C HIS A 145 4.82 -14.66 1.63
N LEU A 146 3.65 -14.05 1.44
CA LEU A 146 3.55 -12.68 0.95
C LEU A 146 3.96 -11.64 2.00
N GLY A 147 4.03 -12.06 3.26
CA GLY A 147 4.51 -11.24 4.36
C GLY A 147 5.98 -10.89 4.20
N GLU A 148 6.33 -9.66 4.57
CA GLU A 148 7.72 -9.20 4.62
C GLU A 148 7.99 -8.39 5.88
N VAL A 149 9.24 -8.45 6.34
CA VAL A 149 9.77 -7.62 7.41
C VAL A 149 10.88 -6.75 6.84
N PHE A 150 10.82 -5.47 7.14
CA PHE A 150 11.82 -4.49 6.70
C PHE A 150 12.50 -3.87 7.90
N VAL A 151 13.75 -3.51 7.77
CA VAL A 151 14.47 -2.66 8.71
C VAL A 151 15.14 -1.51 7.94
N ASN A 152 14.82 -0.28 8.33
CA ASN A 152 15.32 0.94 7.66
C ASN A 152 15.08 0.92 6.14
N GLY A 153 13.91 0.43 5.71
CA GLY A 153 13.53 0.32 4.30
C GLY A 153 14.18 -0.84 3.53
N VAL A 154 14.99 -1.68 4.17
CA VAL A 154 15.62 -2.86 3.55
C VAL A 154 14.82 -4.12 3.93
N SER A 155 14.41 -4.90 2.92
CA SER A 155 13.72 -6.18 3.11
C SER A 155 14.67 -7.19 3.75
N MET A 156 14.14 -7.97 4.69
CA MET A 156 14.83 -9.08 5.35
C MET A 156 14.46 -10.40 4.69
N TYR A 157 15.29 -11.43 4.83
CA TYR A 157 15.02 -12.75 4.27
C TYR A 157 14.10 -13.58 5.16
N GLU A 158 13.14 -14.27 4.57
CA GLU A 158 12.33 -15.26 5.27
C GLU A 158 13.17 -16.53 5.54
N ALA A 159 13.10 -17.05 6.75
CA ALA A 159 13.71 -18.29 7.17
C ALA A 159 12.69 -19.42 7.16
N ALA A 160 13.12 -20.62 6.81
CA ALA A 160 12.24 -21.81 6.76
C ALA A 160 11.68 -22.23 8.12
N SER A 161 12.32 -21.83 9.23
CA SER A 161 11.92 -22.16 10.59
C SER A 161 12.64 -21.31 11.61
N ILE A 162 12.20 -21.35 12.87
CA ILE A 162 12.91 -20.72 14.00
C ILE A 162 14.35 -21.27 14.12
N ASP A 163 14.58 -22.55 13.86
CA ASP A 163 15.93 -23.11 13.95
C ASP A 163 16.83 -22.58 12.84
N ALA A 164 16.28 -22.31 11.65
CA ALA A 164 17.00 -21.67 10.55
C ALA A 164 17.47 -20.24 10.87
N LEU A 165 16.79 -19.51 11.76
CA LEU A 165 17.25 -18.21 12.24
C LEU A 165 18.56 -18.29 13.05
N ARG A 166 18.87 -19.43 13.65
CA ARG A 166 20.10 -19.65 14.41
C ARG A 166 21.30 -19.93 13.53
N GLU A 167 21.05 -20.37 12.30
CA GLU A 167 22.04 -20.79 11.31
C GLU A 167 22.11 -19.79 10.16
N VAL A 168 22.45 -18.53 10.43
CA VAL A 168 22.53 -17.51 9.39
C VAL A 168 23.63 -17.88 8.39
N ARG A 169 23.19 -18.17 7.15
CA ARG A 169 24.10 -18.50 6.02
C ARG A 169 24.22 -17.29 5.11
N LYS A 170 25.44 -16.74 5.04
CA LYS A 170 25.71 -15.63 4.13
C LYS A 170 25.57 -16.07 2.67
N SER A 171 24.70 -15.41 1.92
CA SER A 171 24.70 -15.53 0.46
C SER A 171 25.87 -14.77 -0.12
N HIS A 172 26.54 -15.35 -1.13
CA HIS A 172 27.60 -14.63 -1.86
C HIS A 172 27.05 -13.48 -2.74
N ARG A 173 25.74 -13.48 -3.02
CA ARG A 173 25.06 -12.44 -3.81
C ARG A 173 24.61 -11.26 -2.96
N ASP A 174 24.27 -11.52 -1.70
CA ASP A 174 23.85 -10.52 -0.74
C ASP A 174 24.30 -10.93 0.67
N PRO A 175 25.60 -10.77 0.97
CA PRO A 175 26.16 -11.26 2.23
C PRO A 175 25.70 -10.49 3.46
N GLU A 176 25.25 -9.25 3.30
CA GLU A 176 24.78 -8.40 4.41
C GLU A 176 23.29 -8.59 4.64
N GLY A 177 22.46 -8.59 3.59
CA GLY A 177 21.03 -8.77 3.70
C GLY A 177 20.66 -10.12 4.32
N THR A 178 21.36 -11.19 3.95
CA THR A 178 21.12 -12.52 4.53
C THR A 178 21.55 -12.65 6.00
N MET A 179 22.15 -11.64 6.60
CA MET A 179 22.40 -11.56 8.05
C MET A 179 21.15 -11.11 8.83
N MET A 180 20.13 -10.63 8.12
CA MET A 180 18.84 -10.20 8.67
C MET A 180 17.75 -11.13 8.16
N ASN A 181 17.20 -11.92 9.07
CA ASN A 181 16.23 -12.96 8.72
C ASN A 181 15.05 -12.91 9.69
N TRP A 182 13.90 -13.34 9.19
CA TRP A 182 12.69 -13.48 9.99
C TRP A 182 11.99 -14.82 9.73
N TYR A 183 11.17 -15.21 10.68
CA TYR A 183 10.23 -16.33 10.58
C TYR A 183 8.93 -15.91 11.27
N ALA A 184 7.78 -16.23 10.68
CA ALA A 184 6.49 -15.99 11.30
C ALA A 184 5.79 -17.28 11.69
N ASP A 185 5.20 -17.29 12.87
CA ASP A 185 4.30 -18.35 13.36
C ASP A 185 2.90 -17.75 13.52
N VAL A 186 1.97 -18.20 12.68
CA VAL A 186 0.58 -17.73 12.70
C VAL A 186 -0.27 -18.77 13.39
N ASN A 187 -0.88 -18.38 14.50
CA ASN A 187 -1.76 -19.24 15.28
C ASN A 187 -2.95 -18.45 15.80
N SER A 188 -3.95 -19.15 16.34
CA SER A 188 -5.27 -18.67 16.81
C SER A 188 -5.32 -17.18 17.19
N GLY A 189 -5.47 -16.28 16.19
CA GLY A 189 -5.70 -14.86 16.39
C GLY A 189 -4.46 -13.99 16.58
N ASN A 190 -3.25 -14.55 16.37
CA ASN A 190 -1.99 -13.83 16.47
C ASN A 190 -0.98 -14.28 15.43
N THR A 191 -0.13 -13.35 15.01
CA THR A 191 1.10 -13.62 14.24
C THR A 191 2.29 -13.26 15.13
N THR A 192 3.14 -14.24 15.43
CA THR A 192 4.39 -14.01 16.16
C THR A 192 5.54 -14.03 15.17
N ILE A 193 6.22 -12.89 15.04
CA ILE A 193 7.40 -12.75 14.20
C ILE A 193 8.64 -12.90 15.06
N TYR A 194 9.54 -13.74 14.63
CA TYR A 194 10.87 -13.97 15.17
C TYR A 194 11.87 -13.42 14.17
N ALA A 195 12.83 -12.63 14.61
CA ALA A 195 13.77 -11.99 13.70
C ALA A 195 15.17 -11.82 14.30
N VAL A 196 16.17 -11.84 13.42
CA VAL A 196 17.57 -11.49 13.69
C VAL A 196 17.88 -10.19 12.96
N PHE A 197 18.32 -9.18 13.71
CA PHE A 197 18.60 -7.83 13.17
C PHE A 197 20.11 -7.53 13.07
N ASN A 198 20.95 -8.54 12.94
CA ASN A 198 22.39 -8.39 12.80
C ASN A 198 23.03 -7.45 13.87
N GLY A 199 22.61 -7.60 15.12
CA GLY A 199 23.15 -6.82 16.25
C GLY A 199 22.45 -5.49 16.52
N MET A 200 21.53 -5.03 15.66
CA MET A 200 20.73 -3.82 15.91
C MET A 200 19.64 -4.07 16.97
N ASP A 201 19.23 -3.02 17.65
CA ASP A 201 18.03 -3.04 18.49
C ASP A 201 16.82 -2.58 17.66
N PRO A 202 15.86 -3.47 17.32
CA PRO A 202 14.75 -3.13 16.47
C PRO A 202 13.80 -2.07 17.04
N ASN A 203 13.91 -1.76 18.35
CA ASN A 203 13.10 -0.69 18.94
C ASN A 203 13.70 0.70 18.67
N GLU A 204 14.98 0.78 18.37
CA GLU A 204 15.68 2.01 17.97
C GLU A 204 15.61 2.24 16.44
N GLU A 205 15.39 1.18 15.65
CA GLU A 205 15.34 1.20 14.19
C GLU A 205 13.90 1.37 13.66
N GLU A 206 13.72 1.76 12.40
CA GLU A 206 12.43 1.69 11.71
C GLU A 206 12.19 0.26 11.21
N VAL A 207 11.47 -0.53 12.01
CA VAL A 207 11.06 -1.88 11.61
C VAL A 207 9.61 -1.87 11.17
N GLU A 208 9.38 -2.38 9.97
CA GLU A 208 8.06 -2.41 9.35
C GLU A 208 7.67 -3.84 8.98
N VAL A 209 6.39 -4.13 8.97
CA VAL A 209 5.84 -5.39 8.45
C VAL A 209 4.75 -5.13 7.44
N THR A 210 4.67 -5.96 6.41
CA THR A 210 3.60 -5.91 5.41
C THR A 210 2.25 -6.16 6.06
N THR A 211 1.26 -5.34 5.72
CA THR A 211 -0.13 -5.46 6.22
C THR A 211 -1.17 -5.35 5.12
N ARG A 212 -0.74 -5.03 3.88
CA ARG A 212 -1.65 -4.79 2.74
C ARG A 212 -1.18 -5.56 1.51
N PRO A 213 -2.12 -6.06 0.69
CA PRO A 213 -1.75 -6.81 -0.52
C PRO A 213 -1.14 -5.92 -1.61
N THR A 214 -1.41 -4.61 -1.54
CA THR A 214 -0.94 -3.64 -2.54
C THR A 214 -0.95 -2.23 -1.97
N CYS A 215 -0.15 -1.33 -2.55
CA CYS A 215 -0.15 0.10 -2.20
C CYS A 215 -1.10 0.90 -3.10
N PHE A 216 -1.19 0.55 -4.38
CA PHE A 216 -2.03 1.24 -5.35
C PHE A 216 -2.58 0.23 -6.35
N TYR A 217 -3.85 -0.12 -6.23
CA TYR A 217 -4.51 -1.04 -7.15
C TYR A 217 -6.03 -0.94 -6.99
N PRO A 218 -6.80 -0.78 -8.09
CA PRO A 218 -8.25 -0.77 -8.02
C PRO A 218 -8.79 -2.16 -7.65
N SER A 219 -9.69 -2.22 -6.67
CA SER A 219 -10.40 -3.46 -6.29
C SER A 219 -11.45 -3.89 -7.31
N ARG A 220 -11.79 -2.99 -8.26
CA ARG A 220 -12.81 -3.20 -9.29
C ARG A 220 -12.18 -3.41 -10.65
N GLU A 221 -12.83 -4.24 -11.44
CA GLU A 221 -12.48 -4.41 -12.85
C GLU A 221 -12.86 -3.19 -13.69
N GLY A 222 -12.19 -3.02 -14.83
CA GLY A 222 -12.49 -1.97 -15.80
C GLY A 222 -12.01 -0.57 -15.43
N ILE A 223 -11.22 -0.42 -14.38
CA ILE A 223 -10.59 0.86 -14.02
C ILE A 223 -9.33 1.04 -14.88
N ASN A 224 -9.42 1.90 -15.88
CA ASN A 224 -8.36 2.15 -16.86
C ASN A 224 -8.00 3.64 -16.91
N TYR A 225 -7.01 4.02 -17.73
CA TYR A 225 -6.61 5.41 -17.96
C TYR A 225 -6.25 6.16 -16.66
N ILE A 226 -5.48 5.51 -15.80
CA ILE A 226 -4.80 6.11 -14.64
C ILE A 226 -3.33 6.31 -14.98
N THR A 227 -2.74 7.39 -14.51
CA THR A 227 -1.31 7.71 -14.71
C THR A 227 -0.70 8.17 -13.40
#